data_3b32ed70c4a9bfd4eeba30009b44eae4
#
_entry.id   3b32ed70c4a9bfd4eeba30009b44eae4
#
_cell.length_a   1.000
_cell.length_b   1.000
_cell.length_c   1.000
_cell.angle_alpha   90.00
_cell.angle_beta   90.00
_cell.angle_gamma   90.00
#
_symmetry.space_group_name_H-M   'P 1'
#
loop_
_entity.id
_entity.type
_entity.pdbx_description
1 polymer ?
#
loop_
_entity_poly.entity_id
_entity_poly.type
_entity_poly.pdbx_seq_one_letter_code
_entity_poly.pdbx_strand_id
1 'polypeptide(L)'
;MKNMTLAHITEVCGGTYFGPEEKKTAEVTDIVTDSRKAGEGSLFVAIPGERVDGHKFIPNVASQGALAVISEQTLETPPCPYILVKDSMEAIKAMAEYYMPVSYTHLRA
;
A
#
# COMPACT_ATOMS: atom_id res chain seq x y z
N MET A 1 -4.23 5.67 13.26
CA MET A 1 -4.13 6.80 12.32
C MET A 1 -5.49 7.10 11.75
N LYS A 2 -5.82 8.36 11.71
CA LYS A 2 -7.15 8.77 11.25
C LYS A 2 -7.26 8.69 9.74
N ASN A 3 -8.42 8.22 9.28
CA ASN A 3 -8.75 8.20 7.85
C ASN A 3 -7.84 7.35 6.98
N MET A 4 -7.20 6.34 7.54
CA MET A 4 -6.40 5.42 6.76
C MET A 4 -7.22 4.25 6.24
N THR A 5 -8.43 4.54 5.76
CA THR A 5 -9.24 3.54 5.07
C THR A 5 -8.70 3.33 3.67
N LEU A 6 -8.98 2.17 3.10
CA LEU A 6 -8.52 1.88 1.74
C LEU A 6 -9.11 2.87 0.74
N ALA A 7 -10.36 3.29 0.94
CA ALA A 7 -10.97 4.28 0.07
C ALA A 7 -10.23 5.61 0.10
N HIS A 8 -9.87 6.07 1.30
CA HIS A 8 -9.19 7.35 1.44
C HIS A 8 -7.74 7.28 0.92
N ILE A 9 -7.06 6.17 1.19
CA ILE A 9 -5.70 5.97 0.67
C ILE A 9 -5.72 5.99 -0.85
N THR A 10 -6.73 5.37 -1.46
CA THR A 10 -6.87 5.39 -2.92
C THR A 10 -6.95 6.81 -3.45
N GLU A 11 -7.72 7.67 -2.78
CA GLU A 11 -7.82 9.07 -3.17
C GLU A 11 -6.50 9.81 -2.98
N VAL A 12 -5.84 9.60 -1.85
CA VAL A 12 -4.57 10.27 -1.54
C VAL A 12 -3.51 9.91 -2.58
N CYS A 13 -3.45 8.65 -2.99
CA CYS A 13 -2.47 8.18 -3.96
C CYS A 13 -2.85 8.47 -5.41
N GLY A 14 -4.09 8.87 -5.64
CA GLY A 14 -4.58 9.06 -6.99
C GLY A 14 -4.68 7.76 -7.78
N GLY A 15 -4.91 6.64 -7.08
CA GLY A 15 -4.96 5.33 -7.69
C GLY A 15 -6.36 4.83 -7.92
N THR A 16 -6.46 3.54 -8.23
CA THR A 16 -7.73 2.86 -8.43
C THR A 16 -7.80 1.64 -7.52
N TYR A 17 -8.88 1.55 -6.75
CA TYR A 17 -9.08 0.44 -5.84
C TYR A 17 -9.72 -0.75 -6.55
N PHE A 18 -9.17 -1.94 -6.32
CA PHE A 18 -9.73 -3.19 -6.81
C PHE A 18 -9.92 -4.14 -5.63
N GLY A 19 -11.15 -4.52 -5.36
CA GLY A 19 -11.47 -5.43 -4.28
C GLY A 19 -12.90 -5.29 -3.84
N PRO A 20 -13.29 -5.99 -2.76
CA PRO A 20 -14.66 -5.92 -2.26
C PRO A 20 -14.98 -4.51 -1.75
N GLU A 21 -16.21 -4.07 -2.03
CA GLU A 21 -16.68 -2.76 -1.55
C GLU A 21 -16.60 -2.66 -0.02
N GLU A 22 -16.90 -3.74 0.67
CA GLU A 22 -16.92 -3.76 2.12
C GLU A 22 -15.54 -3.52 2.74
N LYS A 23 -14.48 -3.78 1.98
CA LYS A 23 -13.12 -3.56 2.47
C LYS A 23 -12.67 -2.12 2.33
N LYS A 24 -13.38 -1.32 1.55
CA LYS A 24 -13.01 0.09 1.36
C LYS A 24 -13.00 0.88 2.66
N THR A 25 -13.84 0.50 3.62
CA THR A 25 -13.92 1.19 4.90
C THR A 25 -12.98 0.60 5.95
N ALA A 26 -12.25 -0.45 5.61
CA ALA A 26 -11.29 -1.04 6.53
C ALA A 26 -10.10 -0.11 6.71
N GLU A 27 -9.65 0.05 7.94
CA GLU A 27 -8.52 0.92 8.24
C GLU A 27 -7.21 0.16 8.24
N VAL A 28 -6.20 0.78 7.65
CA VAL A 28 -4.84 0.25 7.62
C VAL A 28 -4.19 0.56 8.96
N THR A 29 -3.51 -0.43 9.53
CA THR A 29 -2.81 -0.25 10.80
C THR A 29 -1.37 0.23 10.60
N ASP A 30 -0.78 -0.09 9.43
CA ASP A 30 0.61 0.21 9.18
C ASP A 30 0.88 0.18 7.68
N ILE A 31 1.80 1.02 7.23
CA ILE A 31 2.22 1.05 5.82
C ILE A 31 3.65 0.54 5.78
N VAL A 32 3.88 -0.53 5.02
CA VAL A 32 5.20 -1.15 4.96
C VAL A 32 5.66 -1.31 3.52
N THR A 33 6.97 -1.22 3.32
CA THR A 33 7.59 -1.45 2.02
C THR A 33 8.45 -2.71 2.03
N ASP A 34 8.65 -3.29 3.20
CA ASP A 34 9.41 -4.53 3.37
C ASP A 34 8.41 -5.66 3.61
N SER A 35 8.40 -6.64 2.71
CA SER A 35 7.48 -7.77 2.80
C SER A 35 7.60 -8.54 4.11
N ARG A 36 8.79 -8.54 4.72
CA ARG A 36 9.00 -9.24 5.98
C ARG A 36 8.30 -8.58 7.15
N LYS A 37 7.94 -7.31 7.00
CA LYS A 37 7.26 -6.55 8.05
C LYS A 37 5.75 -6.52 7.86
N ALA A 38 5.25 -7.07 6.77
CA ALA A 38 3.82 -7.10 6.52
C ALA A 38 3.15 -8.04 7.51
N GLY A 39 2.05 -7.58 8.08
CA GLY A 39 1.28 -8.37 9.03
C GLY A 39 -0.18 -8.01 8.93
N GLU A 40 -0.95 -8.49 9.89
CA GLU A 40 -2.38 -8.27 9.90
C GLU A 40 -2.73 -6.79 9.87
N GLY A 41 -3.56 -6.40 8.90
CA GLY A 41 -4.00 -5.02 8.78
C GLY A 41 -3.04 -4.08 8.08
N SER A 42 -1.88 -4.57 7.64
CA SER A 42 -0.90 -3.71 7.01
C SER A 42 -1.22 -3.44 5.54
N LEU A 43 -0.69 -2.34 5.03
CA LEU A 43 -0.71 -2.01 3.62
C LEU A 43 0.72 -2.15 3.10
N PHE A 44 0.93 -3.09 2.19
CA PHE A 44 2.25 -3.29 1.60
C PHE A 44 2.35 -2.52 0.30
N VAL A 45 3.44 -1.76 0.12
CA VAL A 45 3.68 -1.03 -1.12
C VAL A 45 4.70 -1.81 -1.94
N ALA A 46 4.27 -2.33 -3.09
CA ALA A 46 5.15 -3.06 -3.99
C ALA A 46 5.97 -2.07 -4.80
N ILE A 47 7.27 -2.06 -4.57
CA ILE A 47 8.19 -1.13 -5.24
C ILE A 47 9.03 -1.93 -6.24
N PRO A 48 9.02 -1.56 -7.53
CA PRO A 48 9.92 -2.21 -8.49
C PRO A 48 11.35 -1.80 -8.18
N GLY A 49 12.22 -2.79 -8.04
CA GLY A 49 13.62 -2.56 -7.72
C GLY A 49 14.52 -3.09 -8.81
N GLU A 50 15.80 -2.72 -8.76
CA GLU A 50 16.76 -3.17 -9.75
C GLU A 50 17.02 -4.67 -9.70
N ARG A 51 17.10 -5.21 -8.50
CA ARG A 51 17.37 -6.64 -8.31
C ARG A 51 16.12 -7.45 -8.03
N VAL A 52 15.23 -6.88 -7.25
CA VAL A 52 14.03 -7.56 -6.81
C VAL A 52 12.85 -6.63 -6.97
N ASP A 53 11.84 -7.12 -7.67
CA ASP A 53 10.61 -6.38 -7.83
C ASP A 53 9.69 -6.74 -6.65
N GLY A 54 9.28 -5.71 -5.90
CA GLY A 54 8.40 -5.91 -4.75
C GLY A 54 7.08 -6.60 -5.10
N HIS A 55 6.66 -6.51 -6.36
CA HIS A 55 5.40 -7.12 -6.79
C HIS A 55 5.41 -8.64 -6.62
N LYS A 56 6.57 -9.28 -6.68
CA LYS A 56 6.65 -10.73 -6.52
C LYS A 56 6.33 -11.17 -5.09
N PHE A 57 6.37 -10.26 -4.14
CA PHE A 57 6.06 -10.57 -2.74
C PHE A 57 4.60 -10.40 -2.39
N ILE A 58 3.77 -9.95 -3.33
CA ILE A 58 2.34 -9.73 -3.05
C ILE A 58 1.66 -10.98 -2.50
N PRO A 59 1.85 -12.17 -3.08
CA PRO A 59 1.23 -13.37 -2.48
C PRO A 59 1.72 -13.64 -1.06
N ASN A 60 2.99 -13.38 -0.80
CA ASN A 60 3.56 -13.61 0.53
C ASN A 60 2.93 -12.70 1.57
N VAL A 61 2.86 -11.39 1.27
CA VAL A 61 2.30 -10.45 2.25
C VAL A 61 0.82 -10.70 2.46
N ALA A 62 0.10 -11.13 1.42
CA ALA A 62 -1.30 -11.49 1.56
C ALA A 62 -1.47 -12.65 2.54
N SER A 63 -0.60 -13.66 2.45
CA SER A 63 -0.65 -14.80 3.37
C SER A 63 -0.25 -14.41 4.79
N GLN A 64 0.48 -13.33 4.95
CA GLN A 64 0.86 -12.80 6.26
C GLN A 64 -0.23 -11.94 6.90
N GLY A 65 -1.31 -11.70 6.19
CA GLY A 65 -2.45 -10.97 6.72
C GLY A 65 -2.56 -9.53 6.26
N ALA A 66 -1.80 -9.13 5.24
CA ALA A 66 -1.87 -7.77 4.73
C ALA A 66 -3.30 -7.44 4.31
N LEU A 67 -3.78 -6.28 4.72
CA LEU A 67 -5.13 -5.84 4.38
C LEU A 67 -5.25 -5.56 2.89
N ALA A 68 -4.22 -4.96 2.31
CA ALA A 68 -4.20 -4.63 0.89
C ALA A 68 -2.76 -4.36 0.47
N VAL A 69 -2.56 -4.21 -0.84
CA VAL A 69 -1.26 -3.84 -1.40
C VAL A 69 -1.43 -2.69 -2.38
N ILE A 70 -0.36 -1.91 -2.56
CA ILE A 70 -0.30 -0.91 -3.62
C ILE A 70 0.57 -1.51 -4.72
N SER A 71 0.04 -1.52 -5.93
CA SER A 71 0.68 -2.18 -7.08
C SER A 71 0.76 -1.21 -8.26
N GLU A 72 1.83 -1.32 -9.03
CA GLU A 72 1.94 -0.60 -10.30
C GLU A 72 1.45 -1.46 -11.46
N GLN A 73 1.07 -2.70 -11.17
CA GLN A 73 0.63 -3.65 -12.17
C GLN A 73 -0.80 -4.12 -11.88
N THR A 74 -1.56 -4.33 -12.95
CA THR A 74 -2.89 -4.92 -12.83
C THR A 74 -2.73 -6.40 -12.46
N LEU A 75 -3.41 -6.83 -11.41
CA LEU A 75 -3.35 -8.21 -10.94
C LEU A 75 -4.58 -8.97 -11.45
N GLU A 76 -4.34 -10.08 -12.15
CA GLU A 76 -5.43 -10.88 -12.71
C GLU A 76 -6.17 -11.67 -11.62
N THR A 77 -5.41 -12.26 -10.71
CA THR A 77 -5.99 -13.02 -9.60
C THR A 77 -5.39 -12.51 -8.30
N PRO A 78 -5.80 -11.31 -7.86
CA PRO A 78 -5.20 -10.73 -6.67
C PRO A 78 -5.52 -11.55 -5.42
N PRO A 79 -4.51 -11.84 -4.58
CA PRO A 79 -4.74 -12.60 -3.34
C PRO A 79 -5.37 -11.76 -2.25
N CYS A 80 -5.42 -10.43 -2.43
CA CYS A 80 -6.02 -9.50 -1.50
C CYS A 80 -6.43 -8.25 -2.28
N PRO A 81 -7.20 -7.34 -1.68
CA PRO A 81 -7.51 -6.08 -2.34
C PRO A 81 -6.24 -5.33 -2.70
N TYR A 82 -6.25 -4.57 -3.79
CA TYR A 82 -5.09 -3.77 -4.15
C TYR A 82 -5.49 -2.42 -4.72
N ILE A 83 -4.56 -1.48 -4.65
CA ILE A 83 -4.71 -0.14 -5.19
C ILE A 83 -3.70 0.00 -6.32
N LEU A 84 -4.20 0.22 -7.53
CA LEU A 84 -3.34 0.38 -8.71
C LEU A 84 -2.90 1.83 -8.81
N VAL A 85 -1.59 2.05 -8.90
CA VAL A 85 -1.01 3.38 -9.01
C VAL A 85 -0.03 3.40 -10.17
N LYS A 86 0.30 4.57 -10.67
CA LYS A 86 1.27 4.72 -11.74
C LYS A 86 2.69 4.60 -11.24
N ASP A 87 2.93 5.06 -10.01
CA ASP A 87 4.28 5.11 -9.44
C ASP A 87 4.18 4.90 -7.94
N SER A 88 4.77 3.81 -7.47
CA SER A 88 4.73 3.45 -6.04
C SER A 88 5.45 4.49 -5.18
N MET A 89 6.55 5.05 -5.67
CA MET A 89 7.29 6.05 -4.89
C MET A 89 6.48 7.32 -4.72
N GLU A 90 5.74 7.72 -5.76
CA GLU A 90 4.85 8.88 -5.66
C GLU A 90 3.70 8.59 -4.70
N ALA A 91 3.20 7.37 -4.69
CA ALA A 91 2.16 6.97 -3.75
C ALA A 91 2.67 7.06 -2.31
N ILE A 92 3.89 6.58 -2.05
CA ILE A 92 4.51 6.68 -0.73
C ILE A 92 4.66 8.13 -0.32
N LYS A 93 5.14 8.97 -1.23
CA LYS A 93 5.31 10.38 -0.97
C LYS A 93 3.99 11.05 -0.60
N ALA A 94 2.94 10.77 -1.37
CA ALA A 94 1.62 11.33 -1.11
C ALA A 94 1.09 10.91 0.26
N MET A 95 1.25 9.63 0.61
CA MET A 95 0.82 9.14 1.90
C MET A 95 1.64 9.74 3.04
N ALA A 96 2.94 9.90 2.84
CA ALA A 96 3.81 10.49 3.86
C ALA A 96 3.40 11.94 4.12
N GLU A 97 3.12 12.70 3.07
CA GLU A 97 2.70 14.08 3.22
C GLU A 97 1.36 14.21 3.91
N TYR A 98 0.46 13.26 3.69
CA TYR A 98 -0.89 13.32 4.24
C TYR A 98 -0.98 12.76 5.66
N TYR A 99 -0.31 11.64 5.92
CA TYR A 99 -0.48 10.91 7.18
C TYR A 99 0.66 11.09 8.17
N MET A 100 1.85 11.45 7.71
CA MET A 100 3.03 11.52 8.56
C MET A 100 3.34 12.95 8.98
N PRO A 101 3.92 13.15 10.17
CA PRO A 101 4.31 14.50 10.59
C PRO A 101 5.46 15.02 9.73
N VAL A 102 5.58 16.36 9.66
CA VAL A 102 6.62 17.02 8.88
C VAL A 102 8.01 16.52 9.28
N SER A 103 8.23 16.34 10.58
CA SER A 103 9.53 15.86 11.07
C SER A 103 9.89 14.49 10.52
N TYR A 104 8.88 13.65 10.28
CA TYR A 104 9.09 12.33 9.72
C TYR A 104 9.53 12.43 8.26
N THR A 105 8.90 13.30 7.49
CA THR A 105 9.25 13.46 6.08
C THR A 105 10.64 14.05 5.90
N HIS A 106 11.10 14.86 6.83
CA HIS A 106 12.45 15.40 6.79
C HIS A 106 13.53 14.33 6.83
N LEU A 107 13.28 13.26 7.56
CA LEU A 107 14.26 12.19 7.69
C LEU A 107 14.54 11.46 6.39
N ARG A 108 13.74 11.69 5.39
CA ARG A 108 13.84 11.01 4.11
C ARG A 108 14.61 11.80 3.07
N ALA A 109 14.90 13.02 3.38
CA ALA A 109 15.63 13.89 2.47
C ALA A 109 17.16 13.57 2.44
#